data_5422d82ca4c6183b4c8ca23f09525d97
#
_entry.id   5422d82ca4c6183b4c8ca23f09525d97
#
_cell.length_a   1.000
_cell.length_b   1.000
_cell.length_c   1.000
_cell.angle_alpha   90.00
_cell.angle_beta   90.00
_cell.angle_gamma   90.00
#
_symmetry.space_group_name_H-M   'P 1'
#
loop_
_entity.id
_entity.type
_entity.pdbx_description
1 polymer ?
#
loop_
_entity_poly.entity_id
_entity_poly.type
_entity_poly.pdbx_seq_one_letter_code
_entity_poly.pdbx_strand_id
1 'polypeptide(L)'
;TVAGGVLGGLLGGPFLSGMIDTVLRALRDEPGYWWHTYKRAWKQNWKQSLLPGALLGLFVGSWSWMLRAQALAGNTSTALWVASLAGIFVCTGFFSWLLAQVPLVDLPLPQLAKNAGLMFFGFFPRTLAAALVLAVYWGLTLLYLPATILVIVVFGFWLPVTVAGMILYPGLDKVFKLEETLAARRDAEIEERMEQNRPNFDH
;
A
#
# COMPACT_ATOMS: atom_id res chain seq x y z
N THR A 1 -0.74 5.52 -23.40
CA THR A 1 -1.15 6.04 -22.06
C THR A 1 -1.77 4.97 -21.20
N VAL A 2 -2.91 4.34 -21.57
CA VAL A 2 -3.52 3.27 -20.75
C VAL A 2 -2.63 2.02 -20.70
N ALA A 3 -2.14 1.56 -21.84
CA ALA A 3 -1.21 0.44 -21.92
C ALA A 3 0.08 0.70 -21.12
N GLY A 4 0.62 1.92 -21.21
CA GLY A 4 1.77 2.33 -20.40
C GLY A 4 1.47 2.33 -18.90
N GLY A 5 0.25 2.71 -18.50
CA GLY A 5 -0.21 2.61 -17.12
C GLY A 5 -0.25 1.16 -16.64
N VAL A 6 -0.83 0.24 -17.43
CA VAL A 6 -0.88 -1.19 -17.09
C VAL A 6 0.52 -1.80 -16.96
N LEU A 7 1.41 -1.53 -17.93
CA LEU A 7 2.79 -2.00 -17.87
C LEU A 7 3.54 -1.43 -16.67
N GLY A 8 3.38 -0.12 -16.41
CA GLY A 8 3.94 0.52 -15.22
C GLY A 8 3.40 -0.07 -13.92
N GLY A 9 2.12 -0.39 -13.87
CA GLY A 9 1.48 -1.04 -12.73
C GLY A 9 1.95 -2.48 -12.52
N LEU A 10 2.10 -3.26 -13.59
CA LEU A 10 2.67 -4.61 -13.52
C LEU A 10 4.08 -4.62 -12.92
N LEU A 11 4.93 -3.70 -13.37
CA LEU A 11 6.28 -3.58 -12.85
C LEU A 11 6.30 -2.94 -11.45
N GLY A 12 5.49 -1.91 -11.24
CA GLY A 12 5.41 -1.17 -9.98
C GLY A 12 4.77 -1.92 -8.83
N GLY A 13 3.82 -2.83 -9.11
CA GLY A 13 3.09 -3.60 -8.09
C GLY A 13 4.01 -4.33 -7.11
N PRO A 14 4.97 -5.16 -7.58
CA PRO A 14 5.94 -5.83 -6.71
C PRO A 14 6.80 -4.87 -5.89
N PHE A 15 7.22 -3.74 -6.48
CA PHE A 15 7.99 -2.73 -5.75
C PHE A 15 7.17 -2.06 -4.65
N LEU A 16 5.91 -1.72 -4.93
CA LEU A 16 5.00 -1.16 -3.94
C LEU A 16 4.70 -2.17 -2.82
N SER A 17 4.46 -3.43 -3.15
CA SER A 17 4.23 -4.49 -2.15
C SER A 17 5.44 -4.67 -1.24
N GLY A 18 6.66 -4.71 -1.79
CA GLY A 18 7.89 -4.77 -0.98
C GLY A 18 8.05 -3.58 -0.04
N MET A 19 7.73 -2.38 -0.53
CA MET A 19 7.79 -1.16 0.27
C MET A 19 6.74 -1.14 1.38
N ILE A 20 5.50 -1.52 1.07
CA ILE A 20 4.41 -1.59 2.05
C ILE A 20 4.74 -2.63 3.14
N ASP A 21 5.23 -3.82 2.79
CA ASP A 21 5.65 -4.82 3.78
C ASP A 21 6.74 -4.27 4.71
N THR A 22 7.73 -3.58 4.14
CA THR A 22 8.81 -2.99 4.94
C THR A 22 8.30 -1.93 5.91
N VAL A 23 7.36 -1.07 5.46
CA VAL A 23 6.70 -0.08 6.32
C VAL A 23 5.89 -0.75 7.43
N LEU A 24 5.06 -1.73 7.07
CA LEU A 24 4.21 -2.43 8.05
C LEU A 24 5.04 -3.19 9.09
N ARG A 25 6.19 -3.77 8.71
CA ARG A 25 7.13 -4.40 9.65
C ARG A 25 7.79 -3.38 10.55
N ALA A 26 8.18 -2.22 10.02
CA ALA A 26 8.73 -1.14 10.84
C ALA A 26 7.72 -0.63 11.87
N LEU A 27 6.43 -0.57 11.52
CA LEU A 27 5.35 -0.19 12.44
C LEU A 27 5.09 -1.23 13.55
N ARG A 28 5.55 -2.47 13.34
CA ARG A 28 5.42 -3.58 14.31
C ARG A 28 6.70 -3.85 15.09
N ASP A 29 7.71 -2.98 14.96
CA ASP A 29 9.04 -3.17 15.58
C ASP A 29 9.68 -4.54 15.27
N GLU A 30 9.38 -5.10 14.06
CA GLU A 30 10.01 -6.34 13.64
C GLU A 30 11.49 -6.10 13.29
N PRO A 31 12.43 -6.91 13.85
CA PRO A 31 13.84 -6.73 13.60
C PRO A 31 14.21 -7.04 12.16
N GLY A 32 15.11 -6.26 11.59
CA GLY A 32 15.68 -6.52 10.27
C GLY A 32 16.22 -5.29 9.56
N TYR A 33 17.22 -5.51 8.70
CA TYR A 33 17.72 -4.46 7.81
C TYR A 33 16.69 -4.20 6.71
N TRP A 34 16.25 -2.95 6.55
CA TRP A 34 15.21 -2.54 5.61
C TRP A 34 15.44 -3.07 4.19
N TRP A 35 16.67 -3.05 3.68
CA TRP A 35 17.00 -3.53 2.32
C TRP A 35 16.82 -5.04 2.16
N HIS A 36 17.21 -5.81 3.16
CA HIS A 36 17.03 -7.26 3.17
C HIS A 36 15.55 -7.63 3.25
N THR A 37 14.82 -6.95 4.12
CA THR A 37 13.37 -7.10 4.29
C THR A 37 12.63 -6.77 3.00
N TYR A 38 12.96 -5.63 2.38
CA TYR A 38 12.39 -5.20 1.11
C TYR A 38 12.61 -6.24 0.00
N LYS A 39 13.86 -6.70 -0.22
CA LYS A 39 14.17 -7.72 -1.23
C LYS A 39 13.41 -9.02 -1.01
N ARG A 40 13.29 -9.46 0.24
CA ARG A 40 12.57 -10.68 0.61
C ARG A 40 11.09 -10.52 0.30
N ALA A 41 10.47 -9.46 0.77
CA ALA A 41 9.06 -9.15 0.54
C ALA A 41 8.72 -9.02 -0.95
N TRP A 42 9.58 -8.34 -1.71
CA TRP A 42 9.44 -8.24 -3.16
C TRP A 42 9.45 -9.62 -3.84
N LYS A 43 10.39 -10.50 -3.47
CA LYS A 43 10.47 -11.86 -4.02
C LYS A 43 9.30 -12.75 -3.61
N GLN A 44 8.80 -12.61 -2.39
CA GLN A 44 7.68 -13.42 -1.88
C GLN A 44 6.35 -13.02 -2.53
N ASN A 45 6.10 -11.72 -2.64
CA ASN A 45 4.80 -11.18 -3.02
C ASN A 45 4.69 -10.78 -4.50
N TRP A 46 5.74 -11.00 -5.32
CA TRP A 46 5.77 -10.49 -6.68
C TRP A 46 4.61 -11.00 -7.54
N LYS A 47 4.26 -12.29 -7.45
CA LYS A 47 3.14 -12.88 -8.21
C LYS A 47 1.79 -12.33 -7.77
N GLN A 48 1.59 -12.22 -6.45
CA GLN A 48 0.33 -11.75 -5.88
C GLN A 48 0.12 -10.25 -6.11
N SER A 49 1.20 -9.48 -6.21
CA SER A 49 1.14 -8.03 -6.42
C SER A 49 1.02 -7.60 -7.89
N LEU A 50 1.31 -8.50 -8.86
CA LEU A 50 1.23 -8.18 -10.29
C LEU A 50 -0.17 -7.71 -10.69
N LEU A 51 -1.20 -8.46 -10.31
CA LEU A 51 -2.58 -8.16 -10.72
C LEU A 51 -3.15 -6.91 -10.03
N PRO A 52 -3.03 -6.74 -8.69
CA PRO A 52 -3.36 -5.46 -8.04
C PRO A 52 -2.59 -4.27 -8.62
N GLY A 53 -1.31 -4.45 -8.92
CA GLY A 53 -0.49 -3.43 -9.56
C GLY A 53 -0.97 -3.08 -10.96
N ALA A 54 -1.30 -4.09 -11.79
CA ALA A 54 -1.87 -3.88 -13.12
C ALA A 54 -3.21 -3.13 -13.08
N LEU A 55 -4.08 -3.46 -12.14
CA LEU A 55 -5.37 -2.77 -11.95
C LEU A 55 -5.17 -1.32 -11.50
N LEU A 56 -4.24 -1.07 -10.57
CA LEU A 56 -3.87 0.29 -10.19
C LEU A 56 -3.33 1.06 -11.40
N GLY A 57 -2.44 0.44 -12.18
CA GLY A 57 -1.88 1.04 -13.39
C GLY A 57 -2.91 1.30 -14.47
N LEU A 58 -3.88 0.39 -14.65
CA LEU A 58 -5.02 0.58 -15.53
C LEU A 58 -5.84 1.80 -15.11
N PHE A 59 -6.13 1.91 -13.80
CA PHE A 59 -6.86 3.05 -13.26
C PHE A 59 -6.11 4.37 -13.50
N VAL A 60 -4.83 4.45 -13.12
CA VAL A 60 -3.99 5.66 -13.29
C VAL A 60 -3.86 6.03 -14.78
N GLY A 61 -3.66 5.03 -15.64
CA GLY A 61 -3.56 5.23 -17.10
C GLY A 61 -4.87 5.74 -17.73
N SER A 62 -6.00 5.14 -17.35
CA SER A 62 -7.33 5.56 -17.81
C SER A 62 -7.68 6.96 -17.32
N TRP A 63 -7.38 7.24 -16.06
CA TRP A 63 -7.54 8.55 -15.47
C TRP A 63 -6.73 9.63 -16.20
N SER A 64 -5.43 9.37 -16.42
CA SER A 64 -4.54 10.28 -17.14
C SER A 64 -5.01 10.54 -18.57
N TRP A 65 -5.55 9.50 -19.22
CA TRP A 65 -6.13 9.63 -20.56
C TRP A 65 -7.39 10.50 -20.53
N MET A 66 -8.28 10.30 -19.57
CA MET A 66 -9.51 11.07 -19.41
C MET A 66 -9.22 12.55 -19.16
N LEU A 67 -8.28 12.88 -18.25
CA LEU A 67 -7.88 14.27 -17.99
C LEU A 67 -7.32 14.96 -19.25
N ARG A 68 -6.50 14.27 -20.02
CA ARG A 68 -5.97 14.78 -21.29
C ARG A 68 -7.09 15.00 -22.33
N ALA A 69 -8.02 14.06 -22.43
CA ALA A 69 -9.16 14.20 -23.35
C ALA A 69 -10.04 15.40 -22.99
N GLN A 70 -10.30 15.63 -21.70
CA GLN A 70 -11.04 16.81 -21.23
C GLN A 70 -10.31 18.11 -21.54
N ALA A 71 -8.99 18.15 -21.30
CA ALA A 71 -8.18 19.34 -21.60
C ALA A 71 -8.18 19.67 -23.10
N LEU A 72 -8.06 18.66 -23.96
CA LEU A 72 -8.09 18.84 -25.42
C LEU A 72 -9.47 19.24 -25.96
N ALA A 73 -10.53 18.75 -25.33
CA ALA A 73 -11.90 19.11 -25.70
C ALA A 73 -12.33 20.52 -25.22
N GLY A 74 -11.48 21.20 -24.43
CA GLY A 74 -11.84 22.48 -23.81
C GLY A 74 -13.03 22.39 -22.84
N ASN A 75 -13.35 21.20 -22.39
CA ASN A 75 -14.51 20.95 -21.53
C ASN A 75 -14.16 21.22 -20.07
N THR A 76 -14.72 22.30 -19.53
CA THR A 76 -14.53 22.75 -18.14
C THR A 76 -15.74 22.47 -17.25
N SER A 77 -16.55 21.46 -17.58
CA SER A 77 -17.75 21.11 -16.80
C SER A 77 -17.39 20.80 -15.35
N THR A 78 -17.97 21.55 -14.42
CA THR A 78 -17.80 21.34 -12.97
C THR A 78 -18.21 19.93 -12.55
N ALA A 79 -19.27 19.39 -13.18
CA ALA A 79 -19.73 18.02 -12.89
C ALA A 79 -18.65 16.96 -13.19
N LEU A 80 -17.93 17.11 -14.31
CA LEU A 80 -16.82 16.21 -14.65
C LEU A 80 -15.66 16.33 -13.69
N TRP A 81 -15.33 17.52 -13.22
CA TRP A 81 -14.30 17.72 -12.21
C TRP A 81 -14.68 17.07 -10.87
N VAL A 82 -15.92 17.27 -10.41
CA VAL A 82 -16.41 16.65 -9.18
C VAL A 82 -16.40 15.13 -9.28
N ALA A 83 -16.91 14.57 -10.38
CA ALA A 83 -16.88 13.12 -10.63
C ALA A 83 -15.45 12.59 -10.67
N SER A 84 -14.54 13.37 -11.24
CA SER A 84 -13.12 13.07 -11.30
C SER A 84 -12.49 12.99 -9.91
N LEU A 85 -12.71 13.97 -9.08
CA LEU A 85 -12.19 14.01 -7.70
C LEU A 85 -12.78 12.88 -6.85
N ALA A 86 -14.08 12.62 -6.97
CA ALA A 86 -14.73 11.50 -6.29
C ALA A 86 -14.13 10.15 -6.72
N GLY A 87 -13.89 9.97 -8.02
CA GLY A 87 -13.26 8.76 -8.54
C GLY A 87 -11.83 8.57 -8.00
N ILE A 88 -11.01 9.64 -7.96
CA ILE A 88 -9.66 9.57 -7.35
C ILE A 88 -9.77 9.12 -5.89
N PHE A 89 -10.66 9.74 -5.12
CA PHE A 89 -10.83 9.42 -3.70
C PHE A 89 -11.19 7.93 -3.51
N VAL A 90 -12.22 7.46 -4.20
CA VAL A 90 -12.70 6.07 -4.09
C VAL A 90 -11.60 5.09 -4.47
N CYS A 91 -10.95 5.32 -5.61
CA CYS A 91 -9.91 4.40 -6.08
C CYS A 91 -8.66 4.46 -5.21
N THR A 92 -8.20 5.65 -4.81
CA THR A 92 -7.03 5.77 -3.92
C THR A 92 -7.29 5.08 -2.59
N GLY A 93 -8.45 5.30 -1.98
CA GLY A 93 -8.84 4.64 -0.74
C GLY A 93 -8.94 3.11 -0.90
N PHE A 94 -9.60 2.64 -1.95
CA PHE A 94 -9.74 1.21 -2.22
C PHE A 94 -8.39 0.52 -2.45
N PHE A 95 -7.53 1.09 -3.33
CA PHE A 95 -6.22 0.51 -3.62
C PHE A 95 -5.26 0.60 -2.43
N SER A 96 -5.40 1.59 -1.56
CA SER A 96 -4.61 1.66 -0.32
C SER A 96 -4.89 0.45 0.57
N TRP A 97 -6.15 0.09 0.78
CA TRP A 97 -6.53 -1.11 1.53
C TRP A 97 -6.16 -2.40 0.79
N LEU A 98 -6.37 -2.45 -0.53
CA LEU A 98 -6.04 -3.64 -1.33
C LEU A 98 -4.56 -3.97 -1.28
N LEU A 99 -3.70 -2.98 -1.55
CA LEU A 99 -2.25 -3.18 -1.58
C LEU A 99 -1.65 -3.42 -0.20
N ALA A 100 -2.22 -2.83 0.86
CA ALA A 100 -1.78 -3.07 2.23
C ALA A 100 -2.00 -4.52 2.70
N GLN A 101 -2.97 -5.23 2.14
CA GLN A 101 -3.26 -6.64 2.46
C GLN A 101 -2.32 -7.62 1.75
N VAL A 102 -1.81 -7.27 0.56
CA VAL A 102 -0.97 -8.18 -0.26
C VAL A 102 0.21 -8.77 0.52
N PRO A 103 1.00 -8.01 1.29
CA PRO A 103 2.11 -8.58 2.07
C PRO A 103 1.68 -9.25 3.38
N LEU A 104 0.43 -9.08 3.81
CA LEU A 104 -0.05 -9.58 5.10
C LEU A 104 -0.72 -10.94 5.00
N VAL A 105 -1.43 -11.20 3.89
CA VAL A 105 -2.26 -12.40 3.74
C VAL A 105 -2.14 -12.97 2.33
N ASP A 106 -2.00 -14.28 2.24
CA ASP A 106 -2.00 -15.00 0.96
C ASP A 106 -3.43 -15.40 0.58
N LEU A 107 -4.14 -14.45 -0.01
CA LEU A 107 -5.53 -14.62 -0.44
C LEU A 107 -5.67 -14.34 -1.94
N PRO A 108 -6.61 -15.03 -2.62
CA PRO A 108 -6.92 -14.74 -4.02
C PRO A 108 -7.51 -13.33 -4.16
N LEU A 109 -7.20 -12.69 -5.30
CA LEU A 109 -7.60 -11.29 -5.56
C LEU A 109 -9.07 -10.97 -5.27
N PRO A 110 -10.07 -11.82 -5.60
CA PRO A 110 -11.48 -11.50 -5.29
C PRO A 110 -11.73 -11.34 -3.78
N GLN A 111 -11.04 -12.12 -2.96
CA GLN A 111 -11.16 -12.00 -1.49
C GLN A 111 -10.44 -10.75 -0.98
N LEU A 112 -9.24 -10.45 -1.49
CA LEU A 112 -8.54 -9.20 -1.18
C LEU A 112 -9.38 -7.98 -1.55
N ALA A 113 -10.00 -7.99 -2.74
CA ALA A 113 -10.87 -6.90 -3.19
C ALA A 113 -12.13 -6.76 -2.33
N LYS A 114 -12.76 -7.88 -1.96
CA LYS A 114 -13.90 -7.89 -1.04
C LYS A 114 -13.52 -7.30 0.32
N ASN A 115 -12.41 -7.75 0.89
CA ASN A 115 -11.90 -7.24 2.16
C ASN A 115 -11.55 -5.75 2.07
N ALA A 116 -10.89 -5.32 0.99
CA ALA A 116 -10.57 -3.91 0.76
C ALA A 116 -11.84 -3.05 0.71
N GLY A 117 -12.89 -3.51 0.04
CA GLY A 117 -14.19 -2.84 0.01
C GLY A 117 -14.84 -2.73 1.39
N LEU A 118 -14.84 -3.82 2.17
CA LEU A 118 -15.36 -3.81 3.54
C LEU A 118 -14.56 -2.87 4.45
N MET A 119 -13.22 -2.87 4.33
CA MET A 119 -12.36 -1.99 5.12
C MET A 119 -12.50 -0.53 4.70
N PHE A 120 -12.72 -0.26 3.40
CA PHE A 120 -12.97 1.09 2.89
C PHE A 120 -14.15 1.75 3.61
N PHE A 121 -15.27 1.04 3.74
CA PHE A 121 -16.45 1.56 4.42
C PHE A 121 -16.38 1.40 5.94
N GLY A 122 -15.87 0.29 6.43
CA GLY A 122 -15.76 0.00 7.87
C GLY A 122 -14.83 0.95 8.62
N PHE A 123 -13.77 1.44 7.93
CA PHE A 123 -12.81 2.40 8.47
C PHE A 123 -12.81 3.71 7.68
N PHE A 124 -13.99 4.17 7.26
CA PHE A 124 -14.14 5.33 6.38
C PHE A 124 -13.34 6.59 6.82
N PRO A 125 -13.30 7.00 8.11
CA PRO A 125 -12.48 8.14 8.52
C PRO A 125 -10.98 7.95 8.25
N ARG A 126 -10.46 6.74 8.40
CA ARG A 126 -9.05 6.41 8.11
C ARG A 126 -8.80 6.36 6.60
N THR A 127 -9.75 5.82 5.85
CA THR A 127 -9.72 5.84 4.38
C THR A 127 -9.65 7.27 3.86
N LEU A 128 -10.49 8.15 4.40
CA LEU A 128 -10.50 9.57 4.05
C LEU A 128 -9.15 10.24 4.37
N ALA A 129 -8.63 10.02 5.58
CA ALA A 129 -7.36 10.59 5.99
C ALA A 129 -6.18 10.10 5.13
N ALA A 130 -6.09 8.80 4.85
CA ALA A 130 -5.05 8.23 4.00
C ALA A 130 -5.15 8.76 2.55
N ALA A 131 -6.36 8.80 1.99
CA ALA A 131 -6.59 9.32 0.65
C ALA A 131 -6.24 10.82 0.54
N LEU A 132 -6.56 11.62 1.55
CA LEU A 132 -6.17 13.04 1.62
C LEU A 132 -4.65 13.20 1.65
N VAL A 133 -3.94 12.45 2.48
CA VAL A 133 -2.46 12.50 2.55
C VAL A 133 -1.85 12.18 1.19
N LEU A 134 -2.31 11.11 0.55
CA LEU A 134 -1.82 10.72 -0.78
C LEU A 134 -2.16 11.77 -1.84
N ALA A 135 -3.39 12.30 -1.84
CA ALA A 135 -3.82 13.31 -2.78
C ALA A 135 -3.07 14.64 -2.61
N VAL A 136 -2.84 15.09 -1.38
CA VAL A 136 -2.08 16.30 -1.08
C VAL A 136 -0.63 16.14 -1.48
N TYR A 137 0.00 15.02 -1.09
CA TYR A 137 1.40 14.77 -1.45
C TYR A 137 1.61 14.75 -2.97
N TRP A 138 0.87 13.92 -3.68
CA TRP A 138 1.00 13.80 -5.13
C TRP A 138 0.48 15.03 -5.87
N GLY A 139 -0.59 15.65 -5.38
CA GLY A 139 -1.14 16.88 -5.95
C GLY A 139 -0.14 18.02 -5.89
N LEU A 140 0.46 18.29 -4.72
CA LEU A 140 1.48 19.32 -4.57
C LEU A 140 2.75 18.98 -5.36
N THR A 141 3.17 17.72 -5.32
CA THR A 141 4.37 17.29 -6.04
C THR A 141 4.25 17.50 -7.54
N LEU A 142 3.11 17.15 -8.13
CA LEU A 142 2.85 17.30 -9.56
C LEU A 142 2.59 18.75 -9.96
N LEU A 143 1.91 19.52 -9.11
CA LEU A 143 1.57 20.92 -9.39
C LEU A 143 2.83 21.79 -9.47
N TYR A 144 3.82 21.54 -8.61
CA TYR A 144 5.05 22.33 -8.53
C TYR A 144 6.24 21.70 -9.25
N LEU A 145 6.00 20.75 -10.19
CA LEU A 145 7.08 20.29 -11.06
C LEU A 145 7.59 21.46 -11.96
N PRO A 146 8.91 21.58 -12.18
CA PRO A 146 10.01 20.68 -11.80
C PRO A 146 10.64 20.95 -10.41
N ALA A 147 10.19 21.98 -9.67
CA ALA A 147 10.79 22.37 -8.38
C ALA A 147 10.75 21.24 -7.33
N THR A 148 9.74 20.38 -7.38
CA THR A 148 9.53 19.26 -6.46
C THR A 148 10.30 18.00 -6.84
N ILE A 149 11.12 18.04 -7.90
CA ILE A 149 11.88 16.86 -8.34
C ILE A 149 12.81 16.33 -7.23
N LEU A 150 13.40 17.23 -6.42
CA LEU A 150 14.20 16.85 -5.26
C LEU A 150 13.39 16.14 -4.19
N VAL A 151 12.15 16.54 -3.98
CA VAL A 151 11.23 15.88 -3.05
C VAL A 151 10.95 14.45 -3.51
N ILE A 152 10.74 14.24 -4.82
CA ILE A 152 10.55 12.90 -5.39
C ILE A 152 11.80 12.05 -5.24
N VAL A 153 12.99 12.62 -5.46
CA VAL A 153 14.26 11.88 -5.34
C VAL A 153 14.55 11.47 -3.90
N VAL A 154 14.30 12.35 -2.93
CA VAL A 154 14.61 12.12 -1.50
C VAL A 154 13.54 11.28 -0.82
N PHE A 155 12.29 11.63 -0.99
CA PHE A 155 11.17 11.00 -0.29
C PHE A 155 10.38 10.03 -1.17
N GLY A 156 10.34 10.23 -2.48
CA GLY A 156 9.72 9.36 -3.47
C GLY A 156 8.34 8.85 -3.07
N PHE A 157 8.16 7.57 -3.20
CA PHE A 157 6.97 6.85 -2.75
C PHE A 157 7.00 6.49 -1.26
N TRP A 158 8.19 6.54 -0.64
CA TRP A 158 8.38 6.10 0.74
C TRP A 158 7.55 6.92 1.74
N LEU A 159 7.68 8.23 1.71
CA LEU A 159 6.99 9.10 2.66
C LEU A 159 5.47 8.96 2.63
N PRO A 160 4.79 9.09 1.45
CA PRO A 160 3.33 8.97 1.42
C PRO A 160 2.85 7.57 1.79
N VAL A 161 3.58 6.51 1.43
CA VAL A 161 3.24 5.13 1.81
C VAL A 161 3.40 4.91 3.31
N THR A 162 4.44 5.47 3.93
CA THR A 162 4.64 5.39 5.39
C THR A 162 3.51 6.08 6.14
N VAL A 163 3.18 7.32 5.77
CA VAL A 163 2.12 8.07 6.46
C VAL A 163 0.75 7.42 6.25
N ALA A 164 0.44 6.98 5.03
CA ALA A 164 -0.78 6.23 4.76
C ALA A 164 -0.82 4.91 5.54
N GLY A 165 0.31 4.18 5.60
CA GLY A 165 0.47 2.96 6.38
C GLY A 165 0.16 3.17 7.86
N MET A 166 0.71 4.23 8.48
CA MET A 166 0.43 4.58 9.88
C MET A 166 -1.08 4.81 10.13
N ILE A 167 -1.75 5.47 9.21
CA ILE A 167 -3.20 5.74 9.32
C ILE A 167 -4.03 4.46 9.18
N LEU A 168 -3.64 3.57 8.27
CA LEU A 168 -4.38 2.34 7.97
C LEU A 168 -4.05 1.20 8.94
N TYR A 169 -2.85 1.18 9.51
CA TYR A 169 -2.34 0.09 10.37
C TYR A 169 -3.31 -0.34 11.48
N PRO A 170 -3.89 0.56 12.30
CA PRO A 170 -4.82 0.13 13.34
C PRO A 170 -6.11 -0.53 12.81
N GLY A 171 -6.48 -0.26 11.55
CA GLY A 171 -7.58 -0.95 10.89
C GLY A 171 -7.18 -2.35 10.42
N LEU A 172 -5.95 -2.50 9.89
CA LEU A 172 -5.38 -3.78 9.50
C LEU A 172 -5.20 -4.68 10.72
N ASP A 173 -4.64 -4.15 11.82
CA ASP A 173 -4.45 -4.89 13.05
C ASP A 173 -5.77 -5.39 13.63
N LYS A 174 -6.81 -4.54 13.67
CA LYS A 174 -8.14 -4.94 14.16
C LYS A 174 -8.77 -6.09 13.35
N VAL A 175 -8.52 -6.14 12.03
CA VAL A 175 -9.09 -7.19 11.15
C VAL A 175 -8.25 -8.45 11.15
N PHE A 176 -6.92 -8.31 11.10
CA PHE A 176 -6.00 -9.43 10.93
C PHE A 176 -5.32 -9.87 12.23
N LYS A 177 -5.58 -9.18 13.34
CA LYS A 177 -4.99 -9.45 14.67
C LYS A 177 -3.46 -9.57 14.62
N LEU A 178 -2.84 -8.61 13.97
CA LEU A 178 -1.41 -8.66 13.64
C LEU A 178 -0.56 -8.65 14.91
N GLU A 179 -0.89 -7.83 15.88
CA GLU A 179 -0.15 -7.74 17.14
C GLU A 179 -0.33 -9.00 18.00
N GLU A 180 -1.54 -9.58 18.05
CA GLU A 180 -1.82 -10.82 18.77
C GLU A 180 -1.02 -11.99 18.18
N THR A 181 -0.98 -12.12 16.85
CA THR A 181 -0.21 -13.17 16.16
C THR A 181 1.30 -13.01 16.34
N LEU A 182 1.80 -11.78 16.44
CA LEU A 182 3.21 -11.50 16.68
C LEU A 182 3.59 -11.79 18.13
N ALA A 183 2.75 -11.42 19.09
CA ALA A 183 2.96 -11.74 20.50
C ALA A 183 3.06 -13.27 20.68
N ALA A 184 2.10 -14.02 20.12
CA ALA A 184 2.12 -15.48 20.18
C ALA A 184 3.38 -16.11 19.55
N ARG A 185 3.88 -15.54 18.44
CA ARG A 185 5.15 -16.01 17.84
C ARG A 185 6.37 -15.71 18.70
N ARG A 186 6.43 -14.52 19.31
CA ARG A 186 7.52 -14.15 20.22
C ARG A 186 7.55 -15.05 21.47
N ASP A 187 6.39 -15.35 22.02
CA ASP A 187 6.28 -16.24 23.18
C ASP A 187 6.74 -17.66 22.83
N ALA A 188 6.33 -18.20 21.67
CA ALA A 188 6.79 -19.51 21.18
C ALA A 188 8.32 -19.54 20.95
N GLU A 189 8.90 -18.48 20.34
CA GLU A 189 10.36 -18.39 20.15
C GLU A 189 11.13 -18.32 21.49
N ILE A 190 10.55 -17.66 22.50
CA ILE A 190 11.15 -17.58 23.84
C ILE A 190 11.10 -18.97 24.52
N GLU A 191 9.98 -19.67 24.41
CA GLU A 191 9.83 -21.04 24.93
C GLU A 191 10.83 -21.99 24.29
N GLU A 192 10.96 -21.99 22.96
CA GLU A 192 11.96 -22.82 22.25
C GLU A 192 13.39 -22.51 22.70
N ARG A 193 13.75 -21.23 22.87
CA ARG A 193 15.08 -20.85 23.37
C ARG A 193 15.30 -21.29 24.80
N MET A 194 14.29 -21.23 25.65
CA MET A 194 14.38 -21.70 27.04
C MET A 194 14.52 -23.24 27.10
N GLU A 195 13.84 -23.97 26.23
CA GLU A 195 14.00 -25.43 26.11
C GLU A 195 15.40 -25.82 25.60
N GLN A 196 15.91 -25.14 24.58
CA GLN A 196 17.26 -25.40 24.05
C GLN A 196 18.36 -25.10 25.08
N ASN A 197 18.15 -24.13 25.99
CA ASN A 197 19.09 -23.75 27.03
C ASN A 197 18.85 -24.46 28.38
N ARG A 198 17.93 -25.43 28.47
CA ARG A 198 17.77 -26.25 29.66
C ARG A 198 19.03 -27.06 29.91
N PRO A 199 19.71 -26.90 31.06
CA PRO A 199 20.86 -27.75 31.37
C PRO A 199 20.37 -29.20 31.48
N ASN A 200 21.01 -30.12 30.73
CA ASN A 200 20.81 -31.54 30.90
C ASN A 200 21.34 -31.92 32.31
N PHE A 201 20.45 -32.07 33.25
CA PHE A 201 20.77 -32.59 34.61
C PHE A 201 20.67 -34.12 34.67
N ASP A 202 20.75 -34.81 33.55
CA ASP A 202 20.79 -36.28 33.49
C ASP A 202 22.23 -36.77 33.74
N HIS A 203 22.61 -36.83 35.04
CA HIS A 203 23.76 -37.58 35.52
C HIS A 203 23.36 -38.38 36.75
#